data_173bc606aeb3a1bda4ab5b6f0f0651b0
#
_entry.id   173bc606aeb3a1bda4ab5b6f0f0651b0
#
_cell.length_a   1.000
_cell.length_b   1.000
_cell.length_c   1.000
_cell.angle_alpha   90.00
_cell.angle_beta   90.00
_cell.angle_gamma   90.00
#
_symmetry.space_group_name_H-M   'P 1'
#
loop_
_entity.id
_entity.type
_entity.pdbx_description
1 polymer ?
#
loop_
_entity_poly.entity_id
_entity_poly.type
_entity_poly.pdbx_seq_one_letter_code
_entity_poly.pdbx_strand_id
1 'polypeptide(L)'
;TVYGISDDSAYVKIQFSKDSDGVFLSNAYANKYGLHKGDTIQMKEQFGAKEYEFQVDGIYDYPAAVCVFMERKQFCETFDKDADYFNGYFSDSEITDIDDNSIATEVTVDDLTKTSRQLKLSMGDMMSIFLAFGILMFLLIVYLLSKIIVEKNAQSISMAKILGYQNREINRIYIMPTAI
;
A
#
# COMPACT_ATOMS: atom_id res chain seq x y z
N THR A 1 12.80 13.29 -5.07
CA THR A 1 14.15 12.73 -5.30
C THR A 1 14.40 12.59 -6.79
N VAL A 2 15.63 12.84 -7.24
CA VAL A 2 16.08 12.65 -8.63
C VAL A 2 17.18 11.60 -8.62
N TYR A 3 17.11 10.66 -9.55
CA TYR A 3 18.10 9.60 -9.73
C TYR A 3 18.77 9.75 -11.11
N GLY A 4 20.09 9.88 -11.10
CA GLY A 4 20.93 9.71 -12.30
C GLY A 4 21.28 8.26 -12.49
N ILE A 5 20.74 7.61 -13.52
CA ILE A 5 20.91 6.18 -13.78
C ILE A 5 21.89 5.97 -14.92
N SER A 6 22.77 5.00 -14.75
CA SER A 6 23.70 4.55 -15.79
C SER A 6 22.95 3.72 -16.84
N ASP A 7 23.34 3.87 -18.11
CA ASP A 7 22.69 3.15 -19.24
C ASP A 7 22.81 1.63 -19.14
N ASP A 8 23.86 1.14 -18.47
CA ASP A 8 24.15 -0.27 -18.24
C ASP A 8 23.58 -0.81 -16.92
N SER A 9 22.69 -0.07 -16.25
CA SER A 9 22.12 -0.49 -14.97
C SER A 9 21.39 -1.83 -15.06
N ALA A 10 21.80 -2.78 -14.23
CA ALA A 10 21.12 -4.08 -14.12
C ALA A 10 19.77 -3.98 -13.40
N TYR A 11 19.59 -2.97 -12.54
CA TYR A 11 18.45 -2.83 -11.63
C TYR A 11 17.35 -1.92 -12.15
N VAL A 12 17.72 -0.84 -12.85
CA VAL A 12 16.76 0.13 -13.41
C VAL A 12 16.86 0.07 -14.94
N LYS A 13 15.85 -0.54 -15.57
CA LYS A 13 15.84 -0.76 -17.03
C LYS A 13 15.03 0.32 -17.73
N ILE A 14 15.55 1.53 -17.75
CA ILE A 14 15.00 2.64 -18.52
C ILE A 14 15.86 2.84 -19.75
N GLN A 15 15.24 2.91 -20.92
CA GLN A 15 15.93 3.28 -22.16
C GLN A 15 15.79 4.79 -22.35
N PHE A 16 16.84 5.52 -22.03
CA PHE A 16 16.91 6.95 -22.29
C PHE A 16 17.12 7.21 -23.78
N SER A 17 16.44 8.23 -24.30
CA SER A 17 16.65 8.64 -25.69
C SER A 17 17.92 9.48 -25.77
N LYS A 18 18.82 9.13 -26.67
CA LYS A 18 20.09 9.90 -26.86
C LYS A 18 19.88 11.30 -27.43
N ASP A 19 18.70 11.55 -27.97
CA ASP A 19 18.35 12.82 -28.63
C ASP A 19 17.39 13.69 -27.78
N SER A 20 17.12 13.30 -26.55
CA SER A 20 16.18 14.01 -25.68
C SER A 20 16.77 14.20 -24.28
N ASP A 21 16.72 15.44 -23.79
CA ASP A 21 17.05 15.77 -22.40
C ASP A 21 15.86 15.53 -21.45
N GLY A 22 14.91 14.70 -21.86
CA GLY A 22 13.72 14.37 -21.10
C GLY A 22 13.99 13.47 -19.91
N VAL A 23 13.01 13.38 -19.03
CA VAL A 23 13.09 12.59 -17.80
C VAL A 23 11.97 11.57 -17.73
N PHE A 24 12.20 10.50 -16.96
CA PHE A 24 11.17 9.53 -16.65
C PHE A 24 10.63 9.77 -15.23
N LEU A 25 9.33 9.73 -15.08
CA LEU A 25 8.67 9.84 -13.78
C LEU A 25 8.35 8.45 -13.23
N SER A 26 8.42 8.28 -11.91
CA SER A 26 7.80 7.12 -11.27
C SER A 26 6.28 7.14 -11.49
N ASN A 27 5.65 5.98 -11.60
CA ASN A 27 4.18 5.91 -11.68
C ASN A 27 3.51 6.51 -10.42
N ALA A 28 4.15 6.44 -9.25
CA ALA A 28 3.70 7.13 -8.05
C ALA A 28 3.67 8.66 -8.23
N TYR A 29 4.67 9.25 -8.94
CA TYR A 29 4.70 10.68 -9.23
C TYR A 29 3.62 11.05 -10.25
N ALA A 30 3.57 10.33 -11.36
CA ALA A 30 2.63 10.56 -12.44
C ALA A 30 1.18 10.51 -11.92
N ASN A 31 0.83 9.47 -11.17
CA ASN A 31 -0.51 9.30 -10.59
C ASN A 31 -0.87 10.40 -9.57
N LYS A 32 0.10 10.80 -8.74
CA LYS A 32 -0.14 11.83 -7.71
C LYS A 32 -0.48 13.20 -8.30
N TYR A 33 0.14 13.55 -9.40
CA TYR A 33 0.00 14.87 -10.02
C TYR A 33 -0.74 14.85 -11.37
N GLY A 34 -1.21 13.69 -11.82
CA GLY A 34 -1.93 13.55 -13.08
C GLY A 34 -1.07 13.83 -14.32
N LEU A 35 0.21 13.48 -14.28
CA LEU A 35 1.18 13.75 -15.33
C LEU A 35 1.27 12.62 -16.34
N HIS A 36 1.53 13.00 -17.60
CA HIS A 36 1.63 12.07 -18.72
C HIS A 36 2.92 12.34 -19.53
N LYS A 37 3.25 11.42 -20.41
CA LYS A 37 4.34 11.63 -21.37
C LYS A 37 4.05 12.88 -22.23
N GLY A 38 5.06 13.75 -22.35
CA GLY A 38 5.01 15.01 -23.07
C GLY A 38 4.71 16.22 -22.20
N ASP A 39 4.28 16.01 -20.96
CA ASP A 39 4.10 17.12 -20.01
C ASP A 39 5.45 17.70 -19.57
N THR A 40 5.41 18.90 -19.04
CA THR A 40 6.58 19.58 -18.48
C THR A 40 6.47 19.62 -16.96
N ILE A 41 7.55 19.31 -16.27
CA ILE A 41 7.63 19.43 -14.82
C ILE A 41 8.64 20.50 -14.42
N GLN A 42 8.32 21.24 -13.37
CA GLN A 42 9.22 22.19 -12.75
C GLN A 42 9.66 21.66 -11.40
N MET A 43 10.96 21.67 -11.17
CA MET A 43 11.55 21.26 -9.91
C MET A 43 12.39 22.40 -9.34
N LYS A 44 12.29 22.58 -8.03
CA LYS A 44 13.06 23.57 -7.29
C LYS A 44 14.03 22.86 -6.36
N GLU A 45 15.22 23.40 -6.28
CA GLU A 45 16.23 22.93 -5.32
C GLU A 45 15.76 23.21 -3.89
N GLN A 46 15.89 22.21 -3.01
CA GLN A 46 15.36 22.29 -1.65
C GLN A 46 16.00 23.42 -0.82
N PHE A 47 17.29 23.68 -1.02
CA PHE A 47 18.07 24.64 -0.27
C PHE A 47 18.72 25.71 -1.17
N GLY A 48 18.30 25.81 -2.42
CA GLY A 48 18.82 26.73 -3.44
C GLY A 48 17.73 27.56 -4.09
N ALA A 49 18.16 28.45 -4.96
CA ALA A 49 17.27 29.33 -5.76
C ALA A 49 17.09 28.80 -7.20
N LYS A 50 17.80 27.73 -7.57
CA LYS A 50 17.75 27.18 -8.93
C LYS A 50 16.42 26.45 -9.15
N GLU A 51 15.81 26.71 -10.28
CA GLU A 51 14.63 26.04 -10.80
C GLU A 51 15.02 25.32 -12.09
N TYR A 52 14.54 24.10 -12.23
CA TYR A 52 14.82 23.24 -13.37
C TYR A 52 13.49 22.87 -14.03
N GLU A 53 13.49 22.85 -15.34
CA GLU A 53 12.34 22.45 -16.15
C GLU A 53 12.73 21.26 -17.00
N PHE A 54 11.91 20.20 -16.95
CA PHE A 54 12.15 18.98 -17.69
C PHE A 54 10.90 18.53 -18.41
N GLN A 55 11.07 17.98 -19.61
CA GLN A 55 10.01 17.32 -20.34
C GLN A 55 9.92 15.85 -19.91
N VAL A 56 8.70 15.34 -19.77
CA VAL A 56 8.45 13.95 -19.40
C VAL A 56 8.50 13.07 -20.65
N ASP A 57 9.54 12.26 -20.78
CA ASP A 57 9.70 11.30 -21.88
C ASP A 57 8.94 10.01 -21.65
N GLY A 58 8.65 9.66 -20.40
CA GLY A 58 7.91 8.47 -20.08
C GLY A 58 7.64 8.29 -18.57
N ILE A 59 6.92 7.22 -18.29
CA ILE A 59 6.59 6.82 -16.92
C ILE A 59 7.22 5.43 -16.69
N TYR A 60 7.97 5.32 -15.59
CA TYR A 60 8.58 4.08 -15.16
C TYR A 60 7.77 3.45 -14.03
N ASP A 61 7.55 2.14 -14.11
CA ASP A 61 6.77 1.43 -13.10
C ASP A 61 7.56 1.28 -11.79
N TYR A 62 7.45 2.30 -10.96
CA TYR A 62 8.06 2.37 -9.64
C TYR A 62 7.08 3.00 -8.64
N PRO A 63 6.25 2.18 -7.97
CA PRO A 63 5.22 2.67 -7.06
C PRO A 63 5.74 3.07 -5.68
N ALA A 64 7.00 2.74 -5.35
CA ALA A 64 7.53 2.89 -3.99
C ALA A 64 7.76 4.34 -3.56
N ALA A 65 8.07 5.25 -4.51
CA ALA A 65 8.38 6.64 -4.18
C ALA A 65 8.06 7.61 -5.32
N VAL A 66 7.88 8.88 -4.94
CA VAL A 66 7.76 10.02 -5.87
C VAL A 66 9.16 10.44 -6.31
N CYS A 67 9.58 10.02 -7.48
CA CYS A 67 10.92 10.28 -7.99
C CYS A 67 10.96 10.50 -9.51
N VAL A 68 12.06 11.07 -9.94
CA VAL A 68 12.41 11.36 -11.33
C VAL A 68 13.67 10.60 -11.67
N PHE A 69 13.70 9.99 -12.84
CA PHE A 69 14.86 9.28 -13.38
C PHE A 69 15.36 10.01 -14.61
N MET A 70 16.65 10.20 -14.69
CA MET A 70 17.34 10.76 -15.85
C MET A 70 18.63 9.99 -16.10
N GLU A 71 19.20 10.15 -17.29
CA GLU A 71 20.51 9.59 -17.60
C GLU A 71 21.58 10.19 -16.66
N ARG A 72 22.55 9.39 -16.21
CA ARG A 72 23.61 9.81 -15.30
C ARG A 72 24.39 11.01 -15.83
N LYS A 73 24.70 11.02 -17.13
CA LYS A 73 25.43 12.09 -17.76
C LYS A 73 24.63 13.41 -17.68
N GLN A 74 23.37 13.38 -18.08
CA GLN A 74 22.45 14.51 -17.97
C GLN A 74 22.33 14.99 -16.50
N PHE A 75 22.25 14.06 -15.54
CA PHE A 75 22.22 14.40 -14.12
C PHE A 75 23.47 15.19 -13.69
N CYS A 76 24.65 14.71 -14.04
CA CYS A 76 25.90 15.38 -13.69
C CYS A 76 26.00 16.77 -14.31
N GLU A 77 25.65 16.91 -15.58
CA GLU A 77 25.65 18.20 -16.28
C GLU A 77 24.63 19.18 -15.70
N THR A 78 23.41 18.72 -15.41
CA THR A 78 22.31 19.56 -14.87
C THR A 78 22.62 20.08 -13.47
N PHE A 79 23.21 19.23 -12.63
CA PHE A 79 23.42 19.55 -11.21
C PHE A 79 24.89 19.95 -10.88
N ASP A 80 25.68 20.31 -11.88
CA ASP A 80 27.10 20.72 -11.73
C ASP A 80 27.91 19.70 -10.93
N LYS A 81 27.82 18.41 -11.30
CA LYS A 81 28.58 17.32 -10.70
C LYS A 81 29.66 16.80 -11.64
N ASP A 82 30.71 16.26 -11.06
CA ASP A 82 31.77 15.59 -11.84
C ASP A 82 31.20 14.38 -12.60
N ALA A 83 31.78 14.06 -13.76
CA ALA A 83 31.30 12.93 -14.59
C ALA A 83 31.36 11.57 -13.87
N ASP A 84 32.27 11.44 -12.91
CA ASP A 84 32.42 10.21 -12.10
C ASP A 84 31.59 10.25 -10.82
N TYR A 85 30.80 11.31 -10.60
CA TYR A 85 30.02 11.46 -9.39
C TYR A 85 29.03 10.30 -9.21
N PHE A 86 29.05 9.73 -8.02
CA PHE A 86 28.03 8.82 -7.52
C PHE A 86 27.84 9.02 -6.02
N ASN A 87 26.71 8.63 -5.48
CA ASN A 87 26.41 8.76 -4.06
C ASN A 87 25.73 7.50 -3.48
N GLY A 88 25.68 6.43 -4.23
CA GLY A 88 25.14 5.16 -3.75
C GLY A 88 25.29 4.03 -4.76
N TYR A 89 25.16 2.83 -4.25
CA TYR A 89 25.20 1.58 -5.00
C TYR A 89 23.89 0.82 -4.80
N PHE A 90 23.52 0.08 -5.84
CA PHE A 90 22.52 -0.99 -5.74
C PHE A 90 23.26 -2.32 -5.85
N SER A 91 23.00 -3.24 -4.93
CA SER A 91 23.61 -4.57 -4.94
C SER A 91 22.56 -5.61 -4.49
N ASP A 92 22.68 -6.82 -5.01
CA ASP A 92 21.91 -7.99 -4.56
C ASP A 92 22.65 -8.78 -3.46
N SER A 93 23.87 -8.38 -3.14
CA SER A 93 24.70 -8.95 -2.08
C SER A 93 25.29 -7.84 -1.21
N GLU A 94 25.67 -8.21 0.00
CA GLU A 94 26.34 -7.31 0.94
C GLU A 94 27.66 -6.78 0.35
N ILE A 95 27.85 -5.46 0.39
CA ILE A 95 29.08 -4.79 -0.06
C ILE A 95 29.98 -4.66 1.17
N THR A 96 31.12 -5.35 1.14
CA THR A 96 32.04 -5.44 2.30
C THR A 96 33.36 -4.72 2.10
N ASP A 97 33.59 -4.13 0.94
CA ASP A 97 34.86 -3.48 0.53
C ASP A 97 34.81 -1.94 0.65
N ILE A 98 33.76 -1.40 1.23
CA ILE A 98 33.60 0.05 1.52
C ILE A 98 33.85 0.29 3.00
N ASP A 99 34.63 1.33 3.32
CA ASP A 99 34.86 1.76 4.71
C ASP A 99 33.54 2.27 5.35
N ASP A 100 33.19 1.75 6.52
CA ASP A 100 31.98 2.09 7.27
C ASP A 100 31.82 3.61 7.50
N ASN A 101 32.93 4.35 7.61
CA ASN A 101 32.90 5.81 7.75
C ASN A 101 32.42 6.53 6.47
N SER A 102 32.44 5.85 5.34
CA SER A 102 31.98 6.36 4.04
C SER A 102 30.54 6.01 3.75
N ILE A 103 29.91 5.18 4.58
CA ILE A 103 28.52 4.74 4.43
C ILE A 103 27.61 5.65 5.26
N ALA A 104 26.82 6.47 4.59
CA ALA A 104 25.84 7.33 5.25
C ALA A 104 24.60 6.55 5.70
N THR A 105 24.15 5.60 4.89
CA THR A 105 22.98 4.77 5.17
C THR A 105 23.02 3.53 4.29
N GLU A 106 22.74 2.40 4.89
CA GLU A 106 22.42 1.16 4.21
C GLU A 106 20.90 0.93 4.29
N VAL A 107 20.29 0.53 3.18
CA VAL A 107 18.86 0.23 3.10
C VAL A 107 18.69 -1.19 2.61
N THR A 108 18.34 -2.09 3.51
CA THR A 108 18.10 -3.49 3.20
C THR A 108 16.65 -3.78 2.81
N VAL A 109 16.42 -4.92 2.15
CA VAL A 109 15.04 -5.38 1.86
C VAL A 109 14.24 -5.60 3.14
N ASP A 110 14.91 -6.01 4.23
CA ASP A 110 14.22 -6.17 5.53
C ASP A 110 13.76 -4.83 6.08
N ASP A 111 14.56 -3.77 5.99
CA ASP A 111 14.18 -2.43 6.42
C ASP A 111 12.99 -1.89 5.61
N LEU A 112 13.00 -2.08 4.30
CA LEU A 112 11.90 -1.66 3.43
C LEU A 112 10.60 -2.41 3.74
N THR A 113 10.69 -3.69 4.07
CA THR A 113 9.52 -4.53 4.35
C THR A 113 9.06 -4.49 5.81
N LYS A 114 9.90 -4.03 6.73
CA LYS A 114 9.63 -3.97 8.16
C LYS A 114 8.36 -3.15 8.47
N THR A 115 8.24 -1.98 7.89
CA THR A 115 7.05 -1.11 8.06
C THR A 115 5.79 -1.78 7.53
N SER A 116 5.85 -2.39 6.35
CA SER A 116 4.72 -3.12 5.76
C SER A 116 4.33 -4.34 6.59
N ARG A 117 5.32 -5.04 7.14
CA ARG A 117 5.11 -6.20 8.02
C ARG A 117 4.45 -5.79 9.33
N GLN A 118 4.91 -4.71 9.96
CA GLN A 118 4.30 -4.14 11.16
C GLN A 118 2.86 -3.69 10.90
N LEU A 119 2.62 -3.00 9.79
CA LEU A 119 1.29 -2.57 9.40
C LEU A 119 0.34 -3.77 9.21
N LYS A 120 0.81 -4.81 8.52
CA LYS A 120 0.04 -6.05 8.31
C LYS A 120 -0.33 -6.74 9.63
N LEU A 121 0.59 -6.82 10.59
CA LEU A 121 0.33 -7.39 11.91
C LEU A 121 -0.69 -6.54 12.68
N SER A 122 -0.50 -5.23 12.76
CA SER A 122 -1.43 -4.32 13.44
C SER A 122 -2.83 -4.33 12.81
N MET A 123 -2.94 -4.37 11.50
CA MET A 123 -4.23 -4.49 10.82
C MET A 123 -4.90 -5.84 11.06
N GLY A 124 -4.11 -6.92 11.14
CA GLY A 124 -4.62 -8.26 11.47
C GLY A 124 -5.26 -8.31 12.86
N ASP A 125 -4.61 -7.72 13.85
CA ASP A 125 -5.10 -7.63 15.22
C ASP A 125 -6.39 -6.81 15.30
N MET A 126 -6.43 -5.64 14.65
CA MET A 126 -7.65 -4.83 14.56
C MET A 126 -8.80 -5.59 13.91
N MET A 127 -8.54 -6.29 12.81
CA MET A 127 -9.55 -7.08 12.11
C MET A 127 -10.12 -8.19 12.99
N SER A 128 -9.27 -8.83 13.80
CA SER A 128 -9.68 -9.86 14.75
C SER A 128 -10.62 -9.31 15.84
N ILE A 129 -10.33 -8.11 16.35
CA ILE A 129 -11.20 -7.42 17.32
C ILE A 129 -12.55 -7.08 16.68
N PHE A 130 -12.56 -6.53 15.47
CA PHE A 130 -13.81 -6.25 14.76
C PHE A 130 -14.64 -7.50 14.48
N LEU A 131 -13.99 -8.60 14.12
CA LEU A 131 -14.66 -9.89 13.92
C LEU A 131 -15.32 -10.40 15.22
N ALA A 132 -14.59 -10.36 16.33
CA ALA A 132 -15.12 -10.76 17.63
C ALA A 132 -16.33 -9.92 18.05
N PHE A 133 -16.24 -8.60 17.86
CA PHE A 133 -17.35 -7.69 18.13
C PHE A 133 -18.56 -7.96 17.21
N GLY A 134 -18.32 -8.21 15.93
CA GLY A 134 -19.36 -8.58 14.97
C GLY A 134 -20.11 -9.85 15.35
N ILE A 135 -19.39 -10.87 15.79
CA ILE A 135 -19.99 -12.14 16.28
C ILE A 135 -20.85 -11.86 17.51
N LEU A 136 -20.35 -11.09 18.46
CA LEU A 136 -21.10 -10.74 19.68
C LEU A 136 -22.41 -9.98 19.33
N MET A 137 -22.33 -9.00 18.47
CA MET A 137 -23.51 -8.25 18.00
C MET A 137 -24.52 -9.15 17.26
N PHE A 138 -24.00 -10.05 16.42
CA PHE A 138 -24.85 -11.03 15.74
C PHE A 138 -25.63 -11.91 16.73
N LEU A 139 -24.96 -12.44 17.73
CA LEU A 139 -25.59 -13.26 18.78
C LEU A 139 -26.67 -12.47 19.56
N LEU A 140 -26.41 -11.21 19.87
CA LEU A 140 -27.39 -10.35 20.53
C LEU A 140 -28.63 -10.13 19.67
N ILE A 141 -28.45 -9.88 18.37
CA ILE A 141 -29.57 -9.68 17.44
C ILE A 141 -30.40 -10.95 17.34
N VAL A 142 -29.77 -12.12 17.16
CA VAL A 142 -30.46 -13.41 17.10
C VAL A 142 -31.25 -13.68 18.40
N TYR A 143 -30.63 -13.40 19.55
CA TYR A 143 -31.29 -13.53 20.85
C TYR A 143 -32.53 -12.63 20.96
N LEU A 144 -32.41 -11.35 20.60
CA LEU A 144 -33.53 -10.39 20.67
C LEU A 144 -34.64 -10.79 19.71
N LEU A 145 -34.33 -11.18 18.48
CA LEU A 145 -35.32 -11.64 17.51
C LEU A 145 -36.07 -12.88 18.04
N SER A 146 -35.32 -13.87 18.56
CA SER A 146 -35.92 -15.08 19.14
C SER A 146 -36.85 -14.73 20.31
N LYS A 147 -36.41 -13.82 21.20
CA LYS A 147 -37.24 -13.35 22.33
C LYS A 147 -38.52 -12.70 21.86
N ILE A 148 -38.44 -11.78 20.91
CA ILE A 148 -39.63 -11.08 20.36
C ILE A 148 -40.61 -12.05 19.73
N ILE A 149 -40.11 -13.06 18.98
CA ILE A 149 -40.96 -14.07 18.35
C ILE A 149 -41.67 -14.93 19.40
N VAL A 150 -40.95 -15.38 20.43
CA VAL A 150 -41.55 -16.16 21.52
C VAL A 150 -42.60 -15.33 22.26
N GLU A 151 -42.31 -14.07 22.61
CA GLU A 151 -43.25 -13.18 23.28
C GLU A 151 -44.49 -12.92 22.43
N LYS A 152 -44.34 -12.62 21.14
CA LYS A 152 -45.44 -12.37 20.21
C LYS A 152 -46.34 -13.58 20.00
N ASN A 153 -45.77 -14.79 20.05
CA ASN A 153 -46.48 -16.03 19.83
C ASN A 153 -46.81 -16.77 21.14
N ALA A 154 -46.62 -16.15 22.30
CA ALA A 154 -46.76 -16.80 23.61
C ALA A 154 -48.12 -17.49 23.78
N GLN A 155 -49.21 -16.86 23.29
CA GLN A 155 -50.56 -17.41 23.35
C GLN A 155 -50.69 -18.68 22.48
N SER A 156 -50.18 -18.64 21.26
CA SER A 156 -50.17 -19.80 20.33
C SER A 156 -49.29 -20.94 20.84
N ILE A 157 -48.16 -20.63 21.45
CA ILE A 157 -47.26 -21.58 22.06
C ILE A 157 -47.92 -22.26 23.28
N SER A 158 -48.63 -21.49 24.09
CA SER A 158 -49.39 -22.00 25.25
C SER A 158 -50.52 -22.96 24.81
N MET A 159 -51.23 -22.59 23.74
CA MET A 159 -52.29 -23.44 23.17
C MET A 159 -51.71 -24.78 22.61
N ALA A 160 -50.60 -24.72 21.92
CA ALA A 160 -49.91 -25.91 21.42
C ALA A 160 -49.47 -26.82 22.56
N LYS A 161 -49.00 -26.28 23.69
CA LYS A 161 -48.67 -27.04 24.89
C LYS A 161 -49.90 -27.77 25.51
N ILE A 162 -51.06 -27.08 25.56
CA ILE A 162 -52.30 -27.68 26.05
C ILE A 162 -52.74 -28.82 25.15
N LEU A 163 -52.48 -28.72 23.83
CA LEU A 163 -52.79 -29.79 22.86
C LEU A 163 -51.77 -30.96 22.89
N GLY A 164 -50.77 -30.94 23.78
CA GLY A 164 -49.83 -32.02 24.02
C GLY A 164 -48.56 -31.99 23.17
N TYR A 165 -48.27 -30.90 22.45
CA TYR A 165 -47.01 -30.75 21.72
C TYR A 165 -45.83 -30.59 22.66
N GLN A 166 -44.73 -31.30 22.33
CA GLN A 166 -43.48 -31.24 23.12
C GLN A 166 -42.70 -29.97 22.84
N ASN A 167 -41.91 -29.51 23.80
CA ASN A 167 -41.07 -28.32 23.67
C ASN A 167 -40.15 -28.38 22.44
N ARG A 168 -39.70 -29.56 22.02
CA ARG A 168 -38.84 -29.79 20.85
C ARG A 168 -39.58 -29.47 19.53
N GLU A 169 -40.84 -29.81 19.46
CA GLU A 169 -41.67 -29.56 18.28
C GLU A 169 -42.02 -28.10 18.19
N ILE A 170 -42.32 -27.44 19.31
CA ILE A 170 -42.56 -25.99 19.39
C ILE A 170 -41.35 -25.19 18.97
N ASN A 171 -40.16 -25.56 19.44
CA ASN A 171 -38.89 -24.94 19.01
C ASN A 171 -38.65 -25.06 17.51
N ARG A 172 -38.97 -26.20 16.93
CA ARG A 172 -38.82 -26.44 15.49
C ARG A 172 -39.75 -25.59 14.64
N ILE A 173 -40.94 -25.30 15.12
CA ILE A 173 -41.95 -24.53 14.37
C ILE A 173 -41.73 -23.02 14.51
N TYR A 174 -41.35 -22.52 15.69
CA TYR A 174 -41.29 -21.10 15.98
C TYR A 174 -39.88 -20.49 16.05
N ILE A 175 -38.87 -21.25 16.44
CA ILE A 175 -37.52 -20.74 16.65
C ILE A 175 -36.60 -21.08 15.48
N MET A 176 -36.66 -22.28 14.95
CA MET A 176 -35.79 -22.73 13.86
C MET A 176 -35.91 -21.90 12.57
N PRO A 177 -37.09 -21.45 12.14
CA PRO A 177 -37.21 -20.60 10.94
C PRO A 177 -36.57 -19.21 11.07
N THR A 178 -36.25 -18.77 12.30
CA THR A 178 -35.61 -17.46 12.55
C THR A 178 -34.08 -17.54 12.64
N ALA A 179 -33.52 -18.76 12.64
CA ALA A 179 -32.09 -18.99 12.71
C ALA A 179 -31.45 -19.29 11.32
N ILE A 180 -32.25 -19.26 10.25
CA ILE A 180 -31.84 -19.36 8.85
C ILE A 180 -31.87 -17.96 8.23
#